data_be1a6255abbd990e5b9f13e9f818f069
#
_entry.id   be1a6255abbd990e5b9f13e9f818f069
#
_cell.length_a   1.000
_cell.length_b   1.000
_cell.length_c   1.000
_cell.angle_alpha   90.00
_cell.angle_beta   90.00
_cell.angle_gamma   90.00
#
_symmetry.space_group_name_H-M   'P 1'
#
loop_
_entity.id
_entity.type
_entity.pdbx_description
1 polymer ?
#
loop_
_entity_poly.entity_id
_entity_poly.type
_entity_poly.pdbx_seq_one_letter_code
_entity_poly.pdbx_strand_id
1 'polypeptide(L)'
;ADRLSRIKGKEPVMIPVATNDSRQFSAISGVHAWDFIESFKRYAPTFKNSVTLKSLEMQFEYEPGFYVQNISAIPKLFIIAKEDEMVPEQLILEAFNIASEPKKLIYIEGHHFSPYMEKLPEASKQALEWFKDKL
;
A
#
# COMPACT_ATOMS: atom_id res chain seq x y z
N ALA A 1 -0.65 -0.97 -25.86
CA ALA A 1 0.17 -0.02 -26.64
C ALA A 1 1.57 0.18 -26.03
N ASP A 2 1.69 0.47 -24.71
CA ASP A 2 2.98 0.71 -24.04
C ASP A 2 3.94 -0.51 -24.09
N ARG A 3 3.44 -1.72 -23.82
CA ARG A 3 4.25 -2.97 -23.86
C ARG A 3 4.92 -3.17 -25.22
N LEU A 4 4.17 -3.00 -26.33
CA LEU A 4 4.72 -3.11 -27.70
C LEU A 4 5.71 -1.98 -28.03
N SER A 5 5.47 -0.77 -27.52
CA SER A 5 6.38 0.35 -27.73
C SER A 5 7.73 0.11 -27.04
N ARG A 6 7.72 -0.41 -25.80
CA ARG A 6 8.94 -0.76 -25.06
C ARG A 6 9.76 -1.88 -25.72
N ILE A 7 9.10 -2.90 -26.26
CA ILE A 7 9.76 -3.98 -27.04
C ILE A 7 10.50 -3.38 -28.24
N LYS A 8 10.00 -2.30 -28.81
CA LYS A 8 10.64 -1.57 -29.93
C LYS A 8 11.67 -0.53 -29.48
N GLY A 9 12.11 -0.57 -28.21
CA GLY A 9 13.12 0.34 -27.66
C GLY A 9 12.64 1.77 -27.41
N LYS A 10 11.32 2.02 -27.40
CA LYS A 10 10.77 3.34 -27.02
C LYS A 10 10.75 3.51 -25.50
N GLU A 11 10.83 4.76 -25.07
CA GLU A 11 10.68 5.13 -23.66
C GLU A 11 9.33 4.65 -23.08
N PRO A 12 9.31 4.24 -21.81
CA PRO A 12 8.08 3.80 -21.15
C PRO A 12 7.11 4.97 -20.99
N VAL A 13 5.83 4.67 -21.05
CA VAL A 13 4.79 5.65 -20.70
C VAL A 13 4.85 5.92 -19.20
N MET A 14 4.93 7.20 -18.83
CA MET A 14 4.90 7.68 -17.46
C MET A 14 3.49 8.16 -17.09
N ILE A 15 3.07 7.86 -15.87
CA ILE A 15 1.80 8.30 -15.29
C ILE A 15 2.06 8.94 -13.92
N PRO A 16 1.23 9.86 -13.43
CA PRO A 16 1.35 10.35 -12.06
C PRO A 16 1.08 9.22 -11.07
N VAL A 17 1.76 9.26 -9.93
CA VAL A 17 1.46 8.35 -8.81
C VAL A 17 0.08 8.65 -8.26
N ALA A 18 -0.23 9.92 -7.95
CA ALA A 18 -1.55 10.40 -7.59
C ALA A 18 -1.84 11.76 -8.26
N THR A 19 -3.12 12.12 -8.35
CA THR A 19 -3.56 13.40 -8.93
C THR A 19 -4.79 13.93 -8.20
N ASN A 20 -4.94 15.24 -8.16
CA ASN A 20 -6.16 15.94 -7.70
C ASN A 20 -7.11 16.29 -8.86
N ASP A 21 -6.75 16.00 -10.10
CA ASP A 21 -7.65 16.14 -11.27
C ASP A 21 -8.38 14.80 -11.49
N SER A 22 -9.67 14.76 -11.19
CA SER A 22 -10.52 13.55 -11.35
C SER A 22 -10.62 13.05 -12.80
N ARG A 23 -10.22 13.86 -13.79
CA ARG A 23 -10.19 13.46 -15.20
C ARG A 23 -8.86 12.81 -15.60
N GLN A 24 -7.84 12.91 -14.76
CA GLN A 24 -6.52 12.36 -15.05
C GLN A 24 -6.36 10.99 -14.41
N PHE A 25 -5.90 10.04 -15.20
CA PHE A 25 -5.54 8.70 -14.71
C PHE A 25 -4.25 8.76 -13.88
N SER A 26 -4.23 8.08 -12.72
CA SER A 26 -3.06 7.96 -11.85
C SER A 26 -2.89 6.51 -11.34
N ALA A 27 -1.70 6.18 -10.83
CA ALA A 27 -1.41 4.85 -10.33
C ALA A 27 -2.15 4.54 -9.02
N ILE A 28 -2.32 5.54 -8.16
CA ILE A 28 -3.09 5.45 -6.92
C ILE A 28 -4.29 6.37 -7.06
N SER A 29 -5.49 5.82 -6.88
CA SER A 29 -6.76 6.54 -6.86
C SER A 29 -7.31 6.59 -5.44
N GLY A 30 -8.24 7.50 -5.19
CA GLY A 30 -8.86 7.67 -3.88
C GLY A 30 -8.80 9.11 -3.39
N VAL A 31 -9.72 9.46 -2.51
CA VAL A 31 -9.94 10.85 -2.05
C VAL A 31 -8.69 11.41 -1.36
N HIS A 32 -7.99 10.57 -0.57
CA HIS A 32 -6.85 10.98 0.24
C HIS A 32 -5.48 10.70 -0.41
N ALA A 33 -5.46 10.10 -1.61
CA ALA A 33 -4.20 9.69 -2.28
C ALA A 33 -3.32 10.90 -2.63
N TRP A 34 -3.93 11.99 -3.12
CA TRP A 34 -3.20 13.21 -3.45
C TRP A 34 -2.56 13.85 -2.23
N ASP A 35 -3.30 14.02 -1.13
CA ASP A 35 -2.81 14.64 0.10
C ASP A 35 -1.68 13.81 0.72
N PHE A 36 -1.80 12.49 0.67
CA PHE A 36 -0.74 11.59 1.10
C PHE A 36 0.55 11.80 0.29
N ILE A 37 0.47 11.80 -1.05
CA ILE A 37 1.63 12.02 -1.93
C ILE A 37 2.23 13.41 -1.73
N GLU A 38 1.43 14.46 -1.58
CA GLU A 38 1.92 15.82 -1.31
C GLU A 38 2.66 15.91 0.04
N SER A 39 2.22 15.16 1.05
CA SER A 39 2.89 15.12 2.35
C SER A 39 4.34 14.64 2.26
N PHE A 40 4.67 13.78 1.30
CA PHE A 40 6.03 13.27 1.09
C PHE A 40 7.01 14.31 0.59
N LYS A 41 6.58 15.34 -0.12
CA LYS A 41 7.48 16.36 -0.67
C LYS A 41 8.34 17.03 0.40
N ARG A 42 7.81 17.14 1.62
CA ARG A 42 8.54 17.68 2.76
C ARG A 42 9.74 16.82 3.16
N TYR A 43 9.59 15.51 3.10
CA TYR A 43 10.56 14.54 3.63
C TYR A 43 11.41 13.89 2.54
N ALA A 44 10.96 13.95 1.31
CA ALA A 44 11.62 13.33 0.16
C ALA A 44 11.75 14.33 -1.01
N PRO A 45 12.67 15.30 -0.93
CA PRO A 45 12.80 16.36 -1.93
C PRO A 45 13.16 15.85 -3.34
N THR A 46 13.70 14.63 -3.44
CA THR A 46 14.01 13.97 -4.73
C THR A 46 12.83 13.20 -5.30
N PHE A 47 11.73 13.06 -4.55
CA PHE A 47 10.54 12.35 -5.00
C PHE A 47 9.91 13.05 -6.20
N LYS A 48 9.61 12.27 -7.25
CA LYS A 48 8.84 12.72 -8.40
C LYS A 48 7.51 11.99 -8.41
N ASN A 49 6.42 12.73 -8.51
CA ASN A 49 5.06 12.16 -8.63
C ASN A 49 4.87 11.54 -10.02
N SER A 50 5.66 10.52 -10.33
CA SER A 50 5.65 9.86 -11.63
C SER A 50 6.15 8.43 -11.52
N VAL A 51 5.46 7.50 -12.17
CA VAL A 51 5.78 6.08 -12.22
C VAL A 51 5.52 5.54 -13.62
N THR A 52 6.18 4.45 -14.00
CA THR A 52 5.91 3.84 -15.31
C THR A 52 4.55 3.12 -15.32
N LEU A 53 3.86 3.17 -16.45
CA LEU A 53 2.64 2.37 -16.63
C LEU A 53 2.90 0.87 -16.43
N LYS A 54 4.11 0.40 -16.73
CA LYS A 54 4.55 -0.97 -16.44
C LYS A 54 4.51 -1.29 -14.94
N SER A 55 4.91 -0.36 -14.07
CA SER A 55 4.88 -0.58 -12.61
C SER A 55 3.46 -0.84 -12.12
N LEU A 56 2.48 -0.09 -12.64
CA LEU A 56 1.07 -0.33 -12.34
C LEU A 56 0.58 -1.69 -12.87
N GLU A 57 0.98 -2.06 -14.08
CA GLU A 57 0.68 -3.36 -14.67
C GLU A 57 1.20 -4.50 -13.76
N MET A 58 2.45 -4.39 -13.27
CA MET A 58 3.06 -5.36 -12.36
C MET A 58 2.39 -5.37 -10.98
N GLN A 59 1.89 -4.22 -10.50
CA GLN A 59 1.15 -4.15 -9.25
C GLN A 59 -0.17 -4.93 -9.32
N PHE A 60 -0.88 -4.87 -10.44
CA PHE A 60 -2.10 -5.66 -10.64
C PHE A 60 -1.86 -7.16 -10.79
N GLU A 61 -0.65 -7.57 -11.17
CA GLU A 61 -0.25 -8.97 -11.25
C GLU A 61 0.29 -9.51 -9.91
N TYR A 62 0.49 -8.65 -8.91
CA TYR A 62 1.10 -9.00 -7.63
C TYR A 62 0.04 -9.33 -6.57
N GLU A 63 0.02 -10.59 -6.15
CA GLU A 63 -0.93 -11.14 -5.16
C GLU A 63 -0.20 -11.61 -3.88
N PRO A 64 0.28 -10.68 -3.04
CA PRO A 64 1.06 -11.03 -1.85
C PRO A 64 0.25 -11.82 -0.81
N GLY A 65 -1.07 -11.61 -0.75
CA GLY A 65 -1.97 -12.32 0.15
C GLY A 65 -1.90 -13.84 -0.01
N PHE A 66 -1.68 -14.33 -1.23
CA PHE A 66 -1.56 -15.75 -1.49
C PHE A 66 -0.35 -16.40 -0.80
N TYR A 67 0.74 -15.66 -0.63
CA TYR A 67 1.98 -16.19 -0.06
C TYR A 67 2.02 -16.17 1.47
N VAL A 68 1.11 -15.45 2.13
CA VAL A 68 1.13 -15.29 3.59
C VAL A 68 0.98 -16.62 4.34
N GLN A 69 0.24 -17.57 3.76
CA GLN A 69 0.08 -18.93 4.30
C GLN A 69 1.40 -19.74 4.36
N ASN A 70 2.36 -19.40 3.49
CA ASN A 70 3.66 -20.08 3.41
C ASN A 70 4.69 -19.51 4.39
N ILE A 71 4.37 -18.39 5.07
CA ILE A 71 5.23 -17.79 6.08
C ILE A 71 4.91 -18.45 7.42
N SER A 72 5.65 -19.52 7.77
CA SER A 72 5.48 -20.24 9.03
C SER A 72 6.43 -19.70 10.11
N ALA A 73 6.00 -19.78 11.37
CA ALA A 73 6.75 -19.43 12.58
C ALA A 73 7.26 -17.97 12.69
N ILE A 74 7.08 -17.14 11.67
CA ILE A 74 7.43 -15.71 11.73
C ILE A 74 6.23 -14.91 12.24
N PRO A 75 6.38 -14.06 13.26
CA PRO A 75 5.31 -13.22 13.77
C PRO A 75 4.77 -12.26 12.71
N LYS A 76 3.47 -12.21 12.53
CA LYS A 76 2.76 -11.39 11.53
C LYS A 76 1.79 -10.45 12.22
N LEU A 77 1.90 -9.16 11.93
CA LEU A 77 0.97 -8.14 12.38
C LEU A 77 0.23 -7.55 11.20
N PHE A 78 -1.09 -7.59 11.26
CA PHE A 78 -1.99 -6.96 10.30
C PHE A 78 -2.57 -5.69 10.92
N ILE A 79 -2.46 -4.58 10.22
CA ILE A 79 -3.01 -3.28 10.64
C ILE A 79 -4.03 -2.86 9.59
N ILE A 80 -5.27 -2.66 10.01
CA ILE A 80 -6.39 -2.26 9.14
C ILE A 80 -6.89 -0.88 9.54
N ALA A 81 -7.02 0.02 8.57
CA ALA A 81 -7.78 1.23 8.74
C ALA A 81 -9.29 0.91 8.63
N LYS A 82 -10.10 1.38 9.56
CA LYS A 82 -11.54 1.01 9.62
C LYS A 82 -12.36 1.57 8.47
N GLU A 83 -11.95 2.70 7.94
CA GLU A 83 -12.63 3.41 6.85
C GLU A 83 -11.80 3.33 5.56
N ASP A 84 -11.13 2.19 5.34
CA ASP A 84 -10.28 1.98 4.17
C ASP A 84 -11.12 1.90 2.89
N GLU A 85 -11.06 2.96 2.09
CA GLU A 85 -11.76 3.08 0.82
C GLU A 85 -11.01 2.44 -0.36
N MET A 86 -9.75 2.03 -0.14
CA MET A 86 -8.89 1.49 -1.22
C MET A 86 -8.77 -0.02 -1.18
N VAL A 87 -8.67 -0.59 0.02
CA VAL A 87 -8.49 -2.03 0.21
C VAL A 87 -9.69 -2.57 1.00
N PRO A 88 -10.56 -3.36 0.38
CA PRO A 88 -11.69 -3.97 1.08
C PRO A 88 -11.20 -4.80 2.28
N GLU A 89 -11.74 -4.53 3.46
CA GLU A 89 -11.42 -5.23 4.71
C GLU A 89 -11.46 -6.76 4.55
N GLN A 90 -12.43 -7.25 3.79
CA GLN A 90 -12.62 -8.68 3.56
C GLN A 90 -11.37 -9.35 3.00
N LEU A 91 -10.64 -8.71 2.09
CA LEU A 91 -9.40 -9.26 1.50
C LEU A 91 -8.29 -9.39 2.54
N ILE A 92 -8.19 -8.44 3.48
CA ILE A 92 -7.20 -8.50 4.55
C ILE A 92 -7.58 -9.58 5.57
N LEU A 93 -8.87 -9.73 5.89
CA LEU A 93 -9.36 -10.79 6.77
C LEU A 93 -9.16 -12.18 6.17
N GLU A 94 -9.33 -12.35 4.86
CA GLU A 94 -9.01 -13.60 4.17
C GLU A 94 -7.52 -13.94 4.29
N ALA A 95 -6.63 -12.98 4.02
CA ALA A 95 -5.20 -13.16 4.20
C ALA A 95 -4.83 -13.45 5.68
N PHE A 96 -5.46 -12.74 6.63
CA PHE A 96 -5.27 -13.01 8.06
C PHE A 96 -5.70 -14.43 8.44
N ASN A 97 -6.85 -14.89 7.95
CA ASN A 97 -7.39 -16.20 8.30
C ASN A 97 -6.48 -17.37 7.84
N ILE A 98 -5.90 -17.26 6.63
CA ILE A 98 -4.98 -18.29 6.11
C ILE A 98 -3.55 -18.17 6.64
N ALA A 99 -3.18 -17.03 7.26
CA ALA A 99 -1.87 -16.86 7.86
C ALA A 99 -1.68 -17.81 9.06
N SER A 100 -0.50 -18.42 9.17
CA SER A 100 -0.13 -19.25 10.32
C SER A 100 0.15 -18.39 11.56
N GLU A 101 0.09 -18.99 12.75
CA GLU A 101 0.51 -18.34 14.00
C GLU A 101 2.06 -18.20 14.05
N PRO A 102 2.61 -17.24 14.86
CA PRO A 102 1.87 -16.23 15.60
C PRO A 102 1.41 -15.06 14.71
N LYS A 103 0.18 -14.64 14.90
CA LYS A 103 -0.41 -13.50 14.15
C LYS A 103 -1.27 -12.62 15.05
N LYS A 104 -1.40 -11.36 14.71
CA LYS A 104 -2.28 -10.39 15.38
C LYS A 104 -2.92 -9.48 14.36
N LEU A 105 -4.18 -9.14 14.59
CA LEU A 105 -4.92 -8.14 13.84
C LEU A 105 -5.24 -6.97 14.75
N ILE A 106 -5.03 -5.75 14.28
CA ILE A 106 -5.43 -4.52 14.95
C ILE A 106 -6.13 -3.58 13.97
N TYR A 107 -7.03 -2.76 14.51
CA TYR A 107 -7.73 -1.73 13.77
C TYR A 107 -7.25 -0.35 14.20
N ILE A 108 -7.07 0.52 13.22
CA ILE A 108 -6.76 1.95 13.40
C ILE A 108 -7.94 2.75 12.83
N GLU A 109 -8.41 3.75 13.57
CA GLU A 109 -9.45 4.66 13.08
C GLU A 109 -8.94 5.50 11.91
N GLY A 110 -9.80 5.74 10.92
CA GLY A 110 -9.54 6.58 9.76
C GLY A 110 -9.43 5.82 8.44
N HIS A 111 -9.01 6.55 7.40
CA HIS A 111 -8.93 6.09 6.02
C HIS A 111 -7.61 5.34 5.72
N HIS A 112 -7.46 4.82 4.49
CA HIS A 112 -6.31 4.02 4.06
C HIS A 112 -4.93 4.58 4.47
N PHE A 113 -4.74 5.89 4.37
CA PHE A 113 -3.44 6.51 4.66
C PHE A 113 -3.26 6.95 6.12
N SER A 114 -4.30 6.91 6.95
CA SER A 114 -4.23 7.34 8.35
C SER A 114 -3.13 6.65 9.16
N PRO A 115 -2.88 5.33 9.03
CA PRO A 115 -1.77 4.66 9.72
C PRO A 115 -0.38 5.17 9.35
N TYR A 116 -0.24 5.86 8.21
CA TYR A 116 1.01 6.42 7.71
C TYR A 116 1.12 7.94 7.95
N MET A 117 0.06 8.59 8.39
CA MET A 117 -0.07 10.03 8.59
C MET A 117 -0.38 10.36 10.06
N GLU A 118 -1.58 10.86 10.34
CA GLU A 118 -1.99 11.34 11.68
C GLU A 118 -2.06 10.21 12.73
N LYS A 119 -2.25 8.96 12.30
CA LYS A 119 -2.28 7.78 13.18
C LYS A 119 -0.95 7.00 13.23
N LEU A 120 0.09 7.51 12.59
CA LEU A 120 1.41 6.87 12.59
C LEU A 120 1.95 6.58 14.00
N PRO A 121 1.82 7.48 15.01
CA PRO A 121 2.28 7.18 16.37
C PRO A 121 1.55 5.98 16.99
N GLU A 122 0.24 5.85 16.76
CA GLU A 122 -0.58 4.74 17.24
C GLU A 122 -0.18 3.43 16.56
N ALA A 123 -0.13 3.42 15.23
CA ALA A 123 0.26 2.26 14.44
C ALA A 123 1.68 1.78 14.77
N SER A 124 2.64 2.71 14.88
CA SER A 124 4.03 2.41 15.23
C SER A 124 4.17 1.85 16.64
N LYS A 125 3.41 2.36 17.60
CA LYS A 125 3.40 1.84 18.99
C LYS A 125 2.94 0.38 18.99
N GLN A 126 1.83 0.07 18.33
CA GLN A 126 1.30 -1.28 18.25
C GLN A 126 2.27 -2.25 17.57
N ALA A 127 2.92 -1.81 16.50
CA ALA A 127 3.93 -2.62 15.81
C ALA A 127 5.16 -2.86 16.70
N LEU A 128 5.65 -1.83 17.38
CA LEU A 128 6.80 -1.94 18.29
C LEU A 128 6.52 -2.88 19.46
N GLU A 129 5.35 -2.76 20.09
CA GLU A 129 4.95 -3.65 21.18
C GLU A 129 4.85 -5.10 20.72
N TRP A 130 4.24 -5.34 19.56
CA TRP A 130 4.13 -6.67 18.99
C TRP A 130 5.50 -7.31 18.71
N PHE A 131 6.40 -6.59 18.05
CA PHE A 131 7.71 -7.14 17.72
C PHE A 131 8.62 -7.32 18.93
N LYS A 132 8.53 -6.45 19.95
CA LYS A 132 9.25 -6.66 21.21
C LYS A 132 8.80 -7.89 21.99
N ASP A 133 7.52 -8.25 21.87
CA ASP A 133 6.97 -9.45 22.53
C ASP A 133 7.30 -10.74 21.78
N LYS A 134 7.50 -10.69 20.47
CA LYS A 134 7.62 -11.84 19.59
C LYS A 134 9.01 -12.11 19.01
N LEU A 135 9.92 -11.15 19.08
CA LEU A 135 11.31 -11.24 18.61
C LEU A 135 12.30 -11.12 19.76
#